data_0ea288c52908ce9564ead728eaf8eca7
#
_entry.id   0ea288c52908ce9564ead728eaf8eca7
#
_cell.length_a   1.000
_cell.length_b   1.000
_cell.length_c   1.000
_cell.angle_alpha   90.00
_cell.angle_beta   90.00
_cell.angle_gamma   90.00
#
_symmetry.space_group_name_H-M   'P 1'
#
loop_
_entity.id
_entity.type
_entity.pdbx_description
1 polymer ?
#
loop_
_entity_poly.entity_id
_entity_poly.type
_entity_poly.pdbx_seq_one_letter_code
_entity_poly.pdbx_strand_id
1 'polypeptide(L)'
;MKKHILLISGFLLSFCFSTTIFAQEKTKIKIERAGFFEKDKNKYPDASVLTRDKEQKVLISHDGVLMTCNQAFFYEEKNFIEAFGEVSLKQGDTLNLKANYLEYNGDTKLVYAEGNVILNEPESNLYTESLYFDRNKQEAFYSEKGKLIRNLSDTIYSLKGTFFANEKKYRFETNVDLRTPKYNIYSDILNYFTESGKSYFSGPTDIITDDSKIYCEFGYYDTMNDNGYFIKNSEIDFEEYQINGDSIYFDR
;
A
#
# COMPACT_ATOMS: atom_id res chain seq x y z
N MET A 1 60.56 14.06 -56.66
CA MET A 1 59.22 14.18 -55.96
C MET A 1 58.92 12.88 -55.25
N LYS A 2 59.16 12.81 -53.96
CA LYS A 2 58.88 11.62 -53.15
C LYS A 2 57.57 11.87 -52.34
N LYS A 3 56.56 11.06 -52.63
CA LYS A 3 55.31 11.09 -51.90
C LYS A 3 55.47 10.26 -50.55
N HIS A 4 55.30 10.87 -49.44
CA HIS A 4 55.22 10.19 -48.14
C HIS A 4 53.76 9.76 -47.90
N ILE A 5 53.52 8.46 -47.75
CA ILE A 5 52.26 7.87 -47.34
C ILE A 5 52.32 7.75 -45.79
N LEU A 6 51.42 8.46 -45.09
CA LEU A 6 51.28 8.40 -43.65
C LEU A 6 50.26 7.30 -43.34
N LEU A 7 50.73 6.22 -42.74
CA LEU A 7 49.88 5.14 -42.17
C LEU A 7 49.43 5.57 -40.79
N ILE A 8 48.12 5.86 -40.66
CA ILE A 8 47.48 6.09 -39.35
C ILE A 8 46.99 4.73 -38.84
N SER A 9 47.71 4.18 -37.86
CA SER A 9 47.33 3.00 -37.12
C SER A 9 46.26 3.39 -36.06
N GLY A 10 44.99 3.05 -36.34
CA GLY A 10 43.90 3.22 -35.38
C GLY A 10 43.94 2.15 -34.30
N PHE A 11 44.32 2.54 -33.10
CA PHE A 11 44.26 1.69 -31.89
C PHE A 11 42.83 1.71 -31.36
N LEU A 12 42.03 0.68 -31.67
CA LEU A 12 40.69 0.49 -31.09
C LEU A 12 40.84 0.00 -29.63
N LEU A 13 40.70 0.91 -28.68
CA LEU A 13 40.59 0.57 -27.27
C LEU A 13 39.19 0.00 -27.05
N SER A 14 39.05 -1.32 -26.99
CA SER A 14 37.84 -2.01 -26.54
C SER A 14 37.68 -1.81 -25.02
N PHE A 15 36.82 -0.88 -24.63
CA PHE A 15 36.45 -0.65 -23.23
C PHE A 15 35.43 -1.71 -22.84
N CYS A 16 35.88 -2.84 -22.30
CA CYS A 16 35.01 -3.84 -21.66
C CYS A 16 34.38 -3.22 -20.38
N PHE A 17 33.14 -2.72 -20.51
CA PHE A 17 32.29 -2.43 -19.35
C PHE A 17 31.95 -3.77 -18.70
N SER A 18 32.70 -4.17 -17.69
CA SER A 18 32.27 -5.21 -16.76
C SER A 18 31.14 -4.65 -15.89
N THR A 19 29.90 -4.93 -16.30
CA THR A 19 28.74 -4.74 -15.42
C THR A 19 28.85 -5.75 -14.29
N THR A 20 29.32 -5.30 -13.14
CA THR A 20 29.20 -6.07 -11.92
C THR A 20 27.71 -6.15 -11.57
N ILE A 21 27.10 -7.29 -11.89
CA ILE A 21 25.78 -7.63 -11.37
C ILE A 21 25.99 -7.85 -9.87
N PHE A 22 25.64 -6.84 -9.06
CA PHE A 22 25.48 -7.04 -7.63
C PHE A 22 24.28 -7.96 -7.44
N ALA A 23 24.51 -9.25 -7.30
CA ALA A 23 23.52 -10.16 -6.77
C ALA A 23 23.20 -9.66 -5.35
N GLN A 24 22.01 -9.14 -5.13
CA GLN A 24 21.56 -8.74 -3.80
C GLN A 24 21.56 -10.00 -2.93
N GLU A 25 22.44 -10.04 -1.95
CA GLU A 25 22.55 -11.19 -1.04
C GLU A 25 21.21 -11.35 -0.34
N LYS A 26 20.57 -12.51 -0.50
CA LYS A 26 19.28 -12.79 0.17
C LYS A 26 19.51 -12.79 1.68
N THR A 27 18.90 -11.83 2.35
CA THR A 27 18.93 -11.76 3.80
C THR A 27 18.07 -12.86 4.41
N LYS A 28 18.45 -13.35 5.59
CA LYS A 28 17.68 -14.35 6.32
C LYS A 28 16.88 -13.72 7.44
N ILE A 29 15.69 -14.26 7.67
CA ILE A 29 14.87 -13.93 8.84
C ILE A 29 15.65 -14.32 10.09
N LYS A 30 15.68 -13.41 11.07
CA LYS A 30 16.37 -13.59 12.35
C LYS A 30 15.37 -13.62 13.49
N ILE A 31 15.54 -14.62 14.37
CA ILE A 31 14.79 -14.70 15.62
C ILE A 31 15.60 -13.91 16.65
N GLU A 32 15.09 -12.75 17.06
CA GLU A 32 15.75 -11.90 18.05
C GLU A 32 15.43 -12.34 19.48
N ARG A 33 14.20 -12.86 19.70
CA ARG A 33 13.73 -13.32 21.00
C ARG A 33 12.54 -14.27 20.87
N ALA A 34 12.55 -15.33 21.68
CA ALA A 34 11.41 -16.17 21.98
C ALA A 34 11.46 -16.59 23.45
N GLY A 35 10.32 -16.72 24.11
CA GLY A 35 10.22 -17.26 25.47
C GLY A 35 10.51 -18.76 25.46
N PHE A 36 9.93 -19.47 24.48
CA PHE A 36 10.13 -20.91 24.28
C PHE A 36 10.41 -21.18 22.81
N PHE A 37 11.31 -22.16 22.59
CA PHE A 37 11.70 -22.64 21.28
C PHE A 37 11.55 -24.17 21.26
N GLU A 38 10.70 -24.69 20.38
CA GLU A 38 10.48 -26.13 20.19
C GLU A 38 10.87 -26.52 18.75
N LYS A 39 11.74 -27.54 18.61
CA LYS A 39 12.10 -28.13 17.32
C LYS A 39 11.89 -29.64 17.40
N ASP A 40 10.70 -30.10 17.05
CA ASP A 40 10.33 -31.52 17.02
C ASP A 40 9.97 -31.91 15.58
N LYS A 41 10.89 -32.63 14.94
CA LYS A 41 10.72 -33.09 13.55
C LYS A 41 9.56 -34.08 13.35
N ASN A 42 9.13 -34.78 14.41
CA ASN A 42 7.99 -35.69 14.32
C ASN A 42 6.66 -34.92 14.35
N LYS A 43 6.61 -33.85 15.11
CA LYS A 43 5.42 -33.01 15.29
C LYS A 43 5.35 -31.87 14.28
N TYR A 44 6.51 -31.26 13.98
CA TYR A 44 6.65 -30.13 13.08
C TYR A 44 7.83 -30.36 12.12
N PRO A 45 7.66 -31.17 11.04
CA PRO A 45 8.77 -31.68 10.21
C PRO A 45 9.68 -30.57 9.65
N ASP A 46 9.08 -29.45 9.24
CA ASP A 46 9.76 -28.36 8.53
C ASP A 46 9.86 -27.06 9.35
N ALA A 47 9.27 -27.00 10.53
CA ALA A 47 9.15 -25.78 11.31
C ALA A 47 9.78 -25.88 12.70
N SER A 48 10.25 -24.76 13.19
CA SER A 48 10.51 -24.51 14.62
C SER A 48 9.37 -23.66 15.18
N VAL A 49 8.87 -24.03 16.35
CA VAL A 49 7.80 -23.28 17.02
C VAL A 49 8.40 -22.33 18.04
N LEU A 50 8.05 -21.06 17.91
CA LEU A 50 8.44 -19.97 18.79
C LEU A 50 7.22 -19.54 19.58
N THR A 51 7.30 -19.44 20.91
CA THR A 51 6.17 -18.99 21.72
C THR A 51 6.66 -17.92 22.70
N ARG A 52 5.79 -16.93 22.95
CA ARG A 52 6.03 -15.88 23.93
C ARG A 52 6.18 -16.46 25.35
N ASP A 53 6.85 -15.75 26.22
CA ASP A 53 6.74 -15.95 27.66
C ASP A 53 5.60 -15.08 28.26
N LYS A 54 5.55 -14.97 29.58
CA LYS A 54 4.51 -14.18 30.28
C LYS A 54 4.65 -12.68 30.09
N GLU A 55 5.89 -12.20 29.87
CA GLU A 55 6.21 -10.77 29.86
C GLU A 55 6.45 -10.25 28.46
N GLN A 56 7.02 -11.05 27.56
CA GLN A 56 7.52 -10.59 26.27
C GLN A 56 7.04 -11.46 25.10
N LYS A 57 6.63 -10.80 24.03
CA LYS A 57 6.26 -11.46 22.77
C LYS A 57 7.48 -12.01 22.04
N VAL A 58 7.27 -12.93 21.14
CA VAL A 58 8.25 -13.32 20.12
C VAL A 58 8.65 -12.07 19.34
N LEU A 59 9.95 -11.88 19.10
CA LEU A 59 10.49 -10.78 18.31
C LEU A 59 11.34 -11.36 17.17
N ILE A 60 11.05 -10.92 15.96
CA ILE A 60 11.64 -11.38 14.72
C ILE A 60 12.07 -10.15 13.92
N SER A 61 13.22 -10.21 13.27
CA SER A 61 13.70 -9.15 12.39
C SER A 61 14.04 -9.67 11.00
N HIS A 62 13.84 -8.85 9.99
CA HIS A 62 14.30 -9.11 8.63
C HIS A 62 14.30 -7.82 7.80
N ASP A 63 15.45 -7.47 7.23
CA ASP A 63 15.60 -6.41 6.22
C ASP A 63 14.82 -5.12 6.57
N GLY A 64 15.08 -4.58 7.76
CA GLY A 64 14.47 -3.34 8.26
C GLY A 64 13.05 -3.48 8.79
N VAL A 65 12.48 -4.69 8.87
CA VAL A 65 11.22 -4.94 9.57
C VAL A 65 11.46 -5.57 10.92
N LEU A 66 10.57 -5.20 11.86
CA LEU A 66 10.42 -5.86 13.15
C LEU A 66 9.02 -6.46 13.26
N MET A 67 8.92 -7.74 13.58
CA MET A 67 7.66 -8.44 13.79
C MET A 67 7.57 -8.93 15.23
N THR A 68 6.42 -8.73 15.86
CA THR A 68 6.09 -9.31 17.18
C THR A 68 4.80 -10.11 17.09
N CYS A 69 4.73 -11.23 17.84
CA CYS A 69 3.53 -12.08 17.92
C CYS A 69 3.51 -12.89 19.21
N ASN A 70 2.42 -13.61 19.45
CA ASN A 70 2.32 -14.52 20.59
C ASN A 70 2.98 -15.87 20.27
N GLN A 71 2.82 -16.36 19.05
CA GLN A 71 3.43 -17.61 18.56
C GLN A 71 3.83 -17.46 17.09
N ALA A 72 4.90 -18.17 16.67
CA ALA A 72 5.27 -18.26 15.27
C ALA A 72 5.77 -19.66 14.91
N PHE A 73 5.52 -20.07 13.68
CA PHE A 73 6.16 -21.21 13.04
C PHE A 73 7.22 -20.69 12.06
N PHE A 74 8.46 -21.01 12.32
CA PHE A 74 9.60 -20.59 11.51
C PHE A 74 10.12 -21.73 10.65
N TYR A 75 10.00 -21.57 9.33
CA TYR A 75 10.48 -22.49 8.30
C TYR A 75 11.83 -21.99 7.77
N GLU A 76 12.90 -22.36 8.44
CA GLU A 76 14.24 -21.80 8.22
C GLU A 76 14.73 -22.00 6.78
N GLU A 77 14.55 -23.20 6.20
CA GLU A 77 14.98 -23.53 4.84
C GLU A 77 14.20 -22.71 3.77
N LYS A 78 12.92 -22.43 4.03
CA LYS A 78 12.04 -21.65 3.16
C LYS A 78 12.14 -20.13 3.40
N ASN A 79 12.92 -19.72 4.39
CA ASN A 79 12.99 -18.32 4.85
C ASN A 79 11.59 -17.71 5.05
N PHE A 80 10.72 -18.44 5.75
CA PHE A 80 9.28 -18.16 5.84
C PHE A 80 8.77 -18.26 7.29
N ILE A 81 7.81 -17.42 7.63
CA ILE A 81 7.17 -17.37 8.95
C ILE A 81 5.66 -17.31 8.81
N GLU A 82 4.97 -18.08 9.66
CA GLU A 82 3.57 -17.90 10.04
C GLU A 82 3.51 -17.40 11.48
N ALA A 83 2.88 -16.25 11.70
CA ALA A 83 2.76 -15.60 13.01
C ALA A 83 1.31 -15.52 13.46
N PHE A 84 1.08 -15.79 14.74
CA PHE A 84 -0.25 -15.91 15.34
C PHE A 84 -0.38 -15.06 16.61
N GLY A 85 -1.55 -14.46 16.76
CA GLY A 85 -2.00 -13.77 17.95
C GLY A 85 -1.32 -12.42 18.18
N GLU A 86 -2.09 -11.36 18.09
CA GLU A 86 -1.66 -9.98 18.28
C GLU A 86 -0.39 -9.65 17.49
N VAL A 87 -0.37 -10.03 16.22
CA VAL A 87 0.77 -9.83 15.33
C VAL A 87 0.89 -8.34 15.02
N SER A 88 2.14 -7.85 15.06
CA SER A 88 2.49 -6.50 14.60
C SER A 88 3.76 -6.58 13.77
N LEU A 89 3.71 -6.06 12.55
CA LEU A 89 4.85 -5.91 11.65
C LEU A 89 5.11 -4.42 11.43
N LYS A 90 6.27 -3.94 11.84
CA LYS A 90 6.69 -2.55 11.71
C LYS A 90 7.78 -2.41 10.65
N GLN A 91 7.62 -1.43 9.76
CA GLN A 91 8.64 -1.02 8.80
C GLN A 91 8.96 0.46 9.01
N GLY A 92 10.15 0.73 9.55
CA GLY A 92 10.50 2.08 10.00
C GLY A 92 9.53 2.61 11.06
N ASP A 93 9.38 3.93 11.09
CA ASP A 93 8.49 4.62 12.03
C ASP A 93 7.12 4.94 11.43
N THR A 94 6.94 4.68 10.12
CA THR A 94 5.77 5.16 9.37
C THR A 94 4.73 4.09 9.09
N LEU A 95 5.10 2.82 9.03
CA LEU A 95 4.17 1.75 8.68
C LEU A 95 4.12 0.68 9.78
N ASN A 96 2.91 0.42 10.27
CA ASN A 96 2.64 -0.65 11.23
C ASN A 96 1.41 -1.44 10.82
N LEU A 97 1.62 -2.71 10.44
CA LEU A 97 0.58 -3.65 10.09
C LEU A 97 0.28 -4.52 11.32
N LYS A 98 -0.98 -4.56 11.74
CA LYS A 98 -1.48 -5.40 12.84
C LYS A 98 -2.50 -6.40 12.30
N ALA A 99 -2.49 -7.63 12.85
CA ALA A 99 -3.42 -8.69 12.46
C ALA A 99 -3.50 -9.78 13.55
N ASN A 100 -4.45 -10.70 13.42
CA ASN A 100 -4.48 -11.91 14.23
C ASN A 100 -3.54 -12.99 13.70
N TYR A 101 -3.38 -13.04 12.38
CA TYR A 101 -2.52 -13.95 11.64
C TYR A 101 -1.70 -13.20 10.60
N LEU A 102 -0.46 -13.65 10.35
CA LEU A 102 0.41 -13.09 9.32
C LEU A 102 1.38 -14.14 8.78
N GLU A 103 1.47 -14.23 7.47
CA GLU A 103 2.52 -14.93 6.73
C GLU A 103 3.56 -13.93 6.21
N TYR A 104 4.83 -14.29 6.31
CA TYR A 104 5.91 -13.51 5.74
C TYR A 104 6.96 -14.38 5.07
N ASN A 105 7.21 -14.11 3.81
CA ASN A 105 8.27 -14.75 3.04
C ASN A 105 9.48 -13.79 2.95
N GLY A 106 10.61 -14.17 3.55
CA GLY A 106 11.81 -13.34 3.59
C GLY A 106 12.51 -13.21 2.22
N ASP A 107 12.38 -14.22 1.34
CA ASP A 107 13.00 -14.18 0.02
C ASP A 107 12.25 -13.28 -0.95
N THR A 108 10.93 -13.33 -0.95
CA THR A 108 10.07 -12.53 -1.83
C THR A 108 9.63 -11.22 -1.17
N LYS A 109 9.76 -11.10 0.15
CA LYS A 109 9.29 -9.97 0.97
C LYS A 109 7.77 -9.73 0.87
N LEU A 110 7.02 -10.78 0.52
CA LEU A 110 5.57 -10.75 0.50
C LEU A 110 5.02 -11.03 1.89
N VAL A 111 3.99 -10.27 2.25
CA VAL A 111 3.20 -10.40 3.48
C VAL A 111 1.77 -10.72 3.11
N TYR A 112 1.16 -11.66 3.82
CA TYR A 112 -0.29 -11.83 3.90
C TYR A 112 -0.71 -11.66 5.36
N ALA A 113 -1.75 -10.87 5.60
CA ALA A 113 -2.30 -10.65 6.93
C ALA A 113 -3.79 -10.91 6.94
N GLU A 114 -4.31 -11.49 8.03
CA GLU A 114 -5.70 -11.87 8.17
C GLU A 114 -6.20 -11.70 9.62
N GLY A 115 -7.48 -11.36 9.73
CA GLY A 115 -8.19 -11.20 10.99
C GLY A 115 -7.94 -9.86 11.66
N ASN A 116 -8.93 -8.97 11.61
CA ASN A 116 -8.86 -7.62 12.19
C ASN A 116 -7.62 -6.84 11.72
N VAL A 117 -7.37 -6.85 10.43
CA VAL A 117 -6.18 -6.20 9.86
C VAL A 117 -6.30 -4.69 9.98
N ILE A 118 -5.23 -4.06 10.50
CA ILE A 118 -5.09 -2.62 10.59
C ILE A 118 -3.73 -2.23 10.01
N LEU A 119 -3.73 -1.45 8.91
CA LEU A 119 -2.53 -0.81 8.41
C LEU A 119 -2.52 0.63 8.91
N ASN A 120 -1.59 0.93 9.83
CA ASN A 120 -1.44 2.26 10.40
C ASN A 120 -0.34 3.03 9.66
N GLU A 121 -0.64 4.25 9.28
CA GLU A 121 0.27 5.29 8.81
C GLU A 121 0.11 6.55 9.67
N PRO A 122 0.99 7.56 9.55
CA PRO A 122 0.93 8.73 10.41
C PRO A 122 -0.41 9.47 10.42
N GLU A 123 -1.09 9.55 9.27
CA GLU A 123 -2.34 10.32 9.12
C GLU A 123 -3.54 9.45 8.78
N SER A 124 -3.36 8.14 8.58
CA SER A 124 -4.43 7.25 8.15
C SER A 124 -4.37 5.87 8.77
N ASN A 125 -5.53 5.26 8.92
CA ASN A 125 -5.70 3.89 9.35
C ASN A 125 -6.62 3.16 8.38
N LEU A 126 -6.10 2.11 7.74
CA LEU A 126 -6.87 1.21 6.90
C LEU A 126 -7.28 -0.01 7.72
N TYR A 127 -8.56 -0.34 7.71
CA TYR A 127 -9.16 -1.51 8.37
C TYR A 127 -9.72 -2.45 7.30
N THR A 128 -9.38 -3.73 7.38
CA THR A 128 -9.91 -4.78 6.50
C THR A 128 -9.83 -6.15 7.18
N GLU A 129 -10.41 -7.19 6.60
CA GLU A 129 -10.29 -8.55 7.10
C GLU A 129 -9.02 -9.23 6.63
N SER A 130 -8.60 -8.97 5.38
CA SER A 130 -7.36 -9.51 4.81
C SER A 130 -6.58 -8.45 4.04
N LEU A 131 -5.25 -8.57 4.00
CA LEU A 131 -4.36 -7.64 3.31
C LEU A 131 -3.15 -8.39 2.75
N TYR A 132 -2.80 -8.13 1.51
CA TYR A 132 -1.52 -8.49 0.91
C TYR A 132 -0.62 -7.25 0.86
N PHE A 133 0.66 -7.41 1.20
CA PHE A 133 1.64 -6.33 1.13
C PHE A 133 2.93 -6.80 0.46
N ASP A 134 3.24 -6.23 -0.71
CA ASP A 134 4.49 -6.41 -1.42
C ASP A 134 5.49 -5.33 -0.97
N ARG A 135 6.44 -5.72 -0.11
CA ARG A 135 7.45 -4.80 0.42
C ARG A 135 8.47 -4.34 -0.62
N ASN A 136 8.67 -5.08 -1.72
CA ASN A 136 9.57 -4.63 -2.78
C ASN A 136 8.94 -3.51 -3.60
N LYS A 137 7.64 -3.58 -3.86
CA LYS A 137 6.90 -2.54 -4.57
C LYS A 137 6.40 -1.44 -3.65
N GLN A 138 6.34 -1.69 -2.35
CA GLN A 138 5.69 -0.83 -1.36
C GLN A 138 4.19 -0.63 -1.69
N GLU A 139 3.53 -1.74 -2.02
CA GLU A 139 2.11 -1.79 -2.39
C GLU A 139 1.36 -2.76 -1.48
N ALA A 140 0.25 -2.29 -0.90
CA ALA A 140 -0.67 -3.12 -0.13
C ALA A 140 -2.05 -3.12 -0.79
N PHE A 141 -2.73 -4.28 -0.83
CA PHE A 141 -4.06 -4.37 -1.39
C PHE A 141 -4.98 -5.30 -0.60
N TYR A 142 -6.27 -4.98 -0.64
CA TYR A 142 -7.36 -5.81 -0.13
C TYR A 142 -8.44 -5.98 -1.21
N SER A 143 -9.18 -7.09 -1.14
CA SER A 143 -10.24 -7.42 -2.10
C SER A 143 -11.60 -7.70 -1.46
N GLU A 144 -11.72 -7.52 -0.14
CA GLU A 144 -12.92 -7.79 0.64
C GLU A 144 -13.16 -6.66 1.62
N LYS A 145 -13.94 -5.68 1.24
CA LYS A 145 -14.33 -4.51 2.07
C LYS A 145 -13.19 -3.91 2.89
N GLY A 146 -12.93 -2.67 2.65
CA GLY A 146 -11.99 -1.87 3.44
C GLY A 146 -12.64 -0.57 3.91
N LYS A 147 -12.09 -0.06 5.01
CA LYS A 147 -12.44 1.23 5.58
C LYS A 147 -11.16 1.99 5.87
N LEU A 148 -10.93 3.09 5.19
CA LEU A 148 -9.87 4.04 5.52
C LEU A 148 -10.44 5.16 6.38
N ILE A 149 -9.77 5.50 7.49
CA ILE A 149 -10.04 6.69 8.28
C ILE A 149 -8.80 7.59 8.20
N ARG A 150 -8.99 8.84 7.78
CA ARG A 150 -7.95 9.85 7.71
C ARG A 150 -8.29 11.06 8.57
N ASN A 151 -7.28 11.62 9.25
CA ASN A 151 -7.40 12.85 10.07
C ASN A 151 -8.61 12.84 11.02
N LEU A 152 -9.07 11.66 11.44
CA LEU A 152 -10.24 11.43 12.32
C LEU A 152 -11.58 11.92 11.74
N SER A 153 -11.62 12.51 10.55
CA SER A 153 -12.83 13.08 9.94
C SER A 153 -13.24 12.40 8.65
N ASP A 154 -12.29 12.12 7.77
CA ASP A 154 -12.59 11.55 6.46
C ASP A 154 -12.64 10.03 6.55
N THR A 155 -13.68 9.45 6.01
CA THR A 155 -13.85 8.00 5.98
C THR A 155 -14.15 7.55 4.56
N ILE A 156 -13.38 6.55 4.08
CA ILE A 156 -13.59 5.95 2.75
C ILE A 156 -13.91 4.47 2.90
N TYR A 157 -14.99 4.03 2.30
CA TYR A 157 -15.36 2.62 2.19
C TYR A 157 -15.21 2.17 0.74
N SER A 158 -14.78 0.93 0.51
CA SER A 158 -14.81 0.29 -0.81
C SER A 158 -14.75 -1.24 -0.67
N LEU A 159 -15.07 -1.97 -1.75
CA LEU A 159 -14.88 -3.42 -1.77
C LEU A 159 -13.44 -3.80 -2.01
N LYS A 160 -12.70 -3.01 -2.81
CA LYS A 160 -11.28 -3.25 -3.12
C LYS A 160 -10.50 -1.96 -2.94
N GLY A 161 -9.24 -2.10 -2.56
CA GLY A 161 -8.35 -0.96 -2.50
C GLY A 161 -6.90 -1.37 -2.60
N THR A 162 -6.09 -0.48 -3.17
CA THR A 162 -4.64 -0.61 -3.25
C THR A 162 -4.01 0.65 -2.68
N PHE A 163 -3.06 0.47 -1.79
CA PHE A 163 -2.22 1.52 -1.26
C PHE A 163 -0.85 1.49 -1.93
N PHE A 164 -0.42 2.61 -2.49
CA PHE A 164 0.89 2.84 -3.12
C PHE A 164 1.69 3.76 -2.21
N ALA A 165 2.50 3.18 -1.32
CA ALA A 165 3.20 3.95 -0.28
C ALA A 165 4.19 4.96 -0.87
N ASN A 166 4.90 4.60 -1.96
CA ASN A 166 5.84 5.49 -2.63
C ASN A 166 5.17 6.69 -3.32
N GLU A 167 3.91 6.54 -3.74
CA GLU A 167 3.12 7.58 -4.38
C GLU A 167 2.23 8.34 -3.39
N LYS A 168 2.16 7.88 -2.14
CA LYS A 168 1.23 8.37 -1.12
C LYS A 168 -0.20 8.49 -1.64
N LYS A 169 -0.62 7.41 -2.30
CA LYS A 169 -1.88 7.31 -3.03
C LYS A 169 -2.63 6.05 -2.63
N TYR A 170 -3.92 6.18 -2.44
CA TYR A 170 -4.87 5.07 -2.41
C TYR A 170 -5.67 5.03 -3.72
N ARG A 171 -5.92 3.83 -4.22
CA ARG A 171 -6.89 3.55 -5.26
C ARG A 171 -7.98 2.68 -4.68
N PHE A 172 -9.19 3.18 -4.64
CA PHE A 172 -10.39 2.49 -4.19
C PHE A 172 -11.23 2.10 -5.39
N GLU A 173 -11.83 0.90 -5.36
CA GLU A 173 -12.59 0.35 -6.47
C GLU A 173 -13.83 -0.37 -5.94
N THR A 174 -14.92 -0.22 -6.68
CA THR A 174 -16.22 -0.86 -6.45
C THR A 174 -16.91 -0.35 -5.19
N ASN A 175 -18.02 0.31 -5.38
CA ASN A 175 -18.85 0.89 -4.32
C ASN A 175 -18.04 1.81 -3.40
N VAL A 176 -17.30 2.74 -3.99
CA VAL A 176 -16.54 3.73 -3.22
C VAL A 176 -17.48 4.74 -2.60
N ASP A 177 -17.37 4.94 -1.29
CA ASP A 177 -18.15 5.88 -0.49
C ASP A 177 -17.18 6.68 0.38
N LEU A 178 -16.81 7.89 -0.07
CA LEU A 178 -16.01 8.85 0.68
C LEU A 178 -16.93 9.81 1.42
N ARG A 179 -16.77 9.89 2.71
CA ARG A 179 -17.52 10.79 3.60
C ARG A 179 -16.57 11.75 4.29
N THR A 180 -16.86 13.02 4.17
CA THR A 180 -16.17 14.11 4.86
C THR A 180 -17.20 15.00 5.57
N PRO A 181 -16.79 15.93 6.43
CA PRO A 181 -17.72 16.89 7.05
C PRO A 181 -18.41 17.82 6.07
N LYS A 182 -17.89 18.01 4.84
CA LYS A 182 -18.38 18.98 3.87
C LYS A 182 -19.09 18.37 2.67
N TYR A 183 -18.75 17.13 2.31
CA TYR A 183 -19.27 16.46 1.11
C TYR A 183 -19.13 14.95 1.21
N ASN A 184 -19.95 14.24 0.45
CA ASN A 184 -19.83 12.81 0.22
C ASN A 184 -19.59 12.53 -1.26
N ILE A 185 -18.73 11.57 -1.59
CA ILE A 185 -18.48 11.12 -2.97
C ILE A 185 -18.81 9.65 -3.09
N TYR A 186 -19.67 9.30 -4.04
CA TYR A 186 -19.97 7.93 -4.43
C TYR A 186 -19.42 7.69 -5.82
N SER A 187 -18.55 6.70 -6.01
CA SER A 187 -17.87 6.47 -7.29
C SER A 187 -17.57 4.99 -7.51
N ASP A 188 -17.34 4.61 -8.77
CA ASP A 188 -16.83 3.27 -9.07
C ASP A 188 -15.34 3.16 -8.74
N ILE A 189 -14.55 4.19 -9.05
CA ILE A 189 -13.12 4.24 -8.84
C ILE A 189 -12.72 5.62 -8.29
N LEU A 190 -11.97 5.62 -7.20
CA LEU A 190 -11.41 6.83 -6.60
C LEU A 190 -9.91 6.65 -6.39
N ASN A 191 -9.09 7.55 -6.96
CA ASN A 191 -7.68 7.70 -6.62
C ASN A 191 -7.54 8.89 -5.67
N TYR A 192 -7.11 8.62 -4.46
CA TYR A 192 -6.99 9.60 -3.40
C TYR A 192 -5.51 9.83 -3.06
N PHE A 193 -5.04 11.08 -3.19
CA PHE A 193 -3.67 11.47 -2.87
C PHE A 193 -3.61 12.07 -1.47
N THR A 194 -2.94 11.38 -0.55
CA THR A 194 -2.95 11.73 0.87
C THR A 194 -2.26 13.05 1.20
N GLU A 195 -1.23 13.45 0.45
CA GLU A 195 -0.52 14.71 0.68
C GLU A 195 -1.30 15.93 0.18
N SER A 196 -1.93 15.83 -1.00
CA SER A 196 -2.60 16.96 -1.64
C SER A 196 -4.10 17.03 -1.35
N GLY A 197 -4.69 15.95 -0.80
CA GLY A 197 -6.13 15.85 -0.63
C GLY A 197 -6.92 15.74 -1.92
N LYS A 198 -6.26 15.62 -3.08
CA LYS A 198 -6.93 15.50 -4.39
C LYS A 198 -7.53 14.13 -4.57
N SER A 199 -8.78 14.13 -5.03
CA SER A 199 -9.53 12.93 -5.40
C SER A 199 -9.79 12.92 -6.90
N TYR A 200 -9.28 11.92 -7.62
CA TYR A 200 -9.59 11.69 -9.03
C TYR A 200 -10.54 10.51 -9.13
N PHE A 201 -11.65 10.68 -9.82
CA PHE A 201 -12.68 9.65 -9.97
C PHE A 201 -12.87 9.23 -11.43
N SER A 202 -13.31 8.00 -11.61
CA SER A 202 -13.55 7.39 -12.91
C SER A 202 -14.72 6.42 -12.82
N GLY A 203 -15.64 6.54 -13.76
CA GLY A 203 -16.95 5.91 -13.75
C GLY A 203 -18.01 6.84 -13.16
N PRO A 204 -19.29 6.42 -13.16
CA PRO A 204 -20.39 7.17 -12.56
C PRO A 204 -20.04 7.65 -11.16
N THR A 205 -20.13 8.96 -10.96
CA THR A 205 -19.71 9.61 -9.70
C THR A 205 -20.75 10.66 -9.31
N ASP A 206 -21.28 10.54 -8.11
CA ASP A 206 -22.10 11.53 -7.43
C ASP A 206 -21.28 12.21 -6.33
N ILE A 207 -21.27 13.55 -6.29
CA ILE A 207 -20.72 14.35 -5.21
C ILE A 207 -21.86 15.12 -4.59
N ILE A 208 -22.07 14.97 -3.29
CA ILE A 208 -23.16 15.61 -2.55
C ILE A 208 -22.54 16.55 -1.52
N THR A 209 -22.86 17.82 -1.64
CA THR A 209 -22.52 18.87 -0.68
C THR A 209 -23.77 19.34 0.06
N ASP A 210 -23.66 20.32 0.95
CA ASP A 210 -24.81 20.90 1.66
C ASP A 210 -25.77 21.65 0.73
N ASP A 211 -25.26 22.22 -0.39
CA ASP A 211 -25.97 23.12 -1.28
C ASP A 211 -26.07 22.65 -2.74
N SER A 212 -25.45 21.50 -3.05
CA SER A 212 -25.43 21.01 -4.43
C SER A 212 -25.28 19.49 -4.55
N LYS A 213 -25.74 18.97 -5.67
CA LYS A 213 -25.44 17.62 -6.13
C LYS A 213 -24.73 17.70 -7.48
N ILE A 214 -23.59 17.04 -7.59
CA ILE A 214 -22.79 17.00 -8.81
C ILE A 214 -22.74 15.57 -9.32
N TYR A 215 -23.01 15.38 -10.61
CA TYR A 215 -22.79 14.12 -11.32
C TYR A 215 -21.76 14.30 -12.42
N CYS A 216 -20.91 13.29 -12.62
CA CYS A 216 -20.01 13.19 -13.77
C CYS A 216 -19.52 11.74 -13.94
N GLU A 217 -18.85 11.44 -15.06
CA GLU A 217 -18.23 10.12 -15.26
C GLU A 217 -16.71 10.13 -15.03
N PHE A 218 -16.07 11.29 -15.12
CA PHE A 218 -14.64 11.47 -14.87
C PHE A 218 -14.40 12.83 -14.26
N GLY A 219 -13.31 12.97 -13.51
CA GLY A 219 -12.92 14.26 -13.00
C GLY A 219 -12.00 14.21 -11.80
N TYR A 220 -11.82 15.36 -11.21
CA TYR A 220 -11.17 15.50 -9.92
C TYR A 220 -11.88 16.53 -9.04
N TYR A 221 -11.68 16.38 -7.73
CA TYR A 221 -12.03 17.37 -6.74
C TYR A 221 -10.84 17.60 -5.81
N ASP A 222 -10.45 18.86 -5.65
CA ASP A 222 -9.38 19.29 -4.75
C ASP A 222 -10.00 19.84 -3.48
N THR A 223 -9.89 19.09 -2.41
CA THR A 223 -10.53 19.40 -1.14
C THR A 223 -9.87 20.52 -0.36
N MET A 224 -8.59 20.84 -0.69
CA MET A 224 -7.86 21.93 -0.05
C MET A 224 -8.20 23.28 -0.66
N ASN A 225 -8.37 23.32 -1.98
CA ASN A 225 -8.62 24.54 -2.74
C ASN A 225 -10.09 24.74 -3.11
N ASP A 226 -10.97 23.81 -2.76
CA ASP A 226 -12.42 23.79 -3.04
C ASP A 226 -12.71 24.03 -4.52
N ASN A 227 -11.98 23.33 -5.41
CA ASN A 227 -12.20 23.37 -6.84
C ASN A 227 -12.28 21.97 -7.46
N GLY A 228 -12.89 21.88 -8.63
CA GLY A 228 -13.05 20.61 -9.32
C GLY A 228 -13.19 20.77 -10.83
N TYR A 229 -12.95 19.67 -11.53
CA TYR A 229 -13.19 19.56 -12.95
C TYR A 229 -13.94 18.26 -13.22
N PHE A 230 -15.14 18.41 -13.77
CA PHE A 230 -16.11 17.34 -14.01
C PHE A 230 -16.27 17.15 -15.50
N ILE A 231 -16.16 15.91 -15.98
CA ILE A 231 -16.08 15.59 -17.39
C ILE A 231 -17.10 14.49 -17.72
N LYS A 232 -17.72 14.61 -18.86
CA LYS A 232 -18.65 13.68 -19.48
C LYS A 232 -19.95 13.52 -18.72
N ASN A 233 -21.02 13.96 -19.38
CA ASN A 233 -22.37 14.01 -18.81
C ASN A 233 -22.44 14.76 -17.48
N SER A 234 -21.66 15.85 -17.38
CA SER A 234 -21.55 16.59 -16.13
C SER A 234 -22.79 17.40 -15.86
N GLU A 235 -23.25 17.31 -14.62
CA GLU A 235 -24.44 18.00 -14.13
C GLU A 235 -24.16 18.54 -12.73
N ILE A 236 -24.50 19.81 -12.49
CA ILE A 236 -24.50 20.41 -11.16
C ILE A 236 -25.91 20.92 -10.89
N ASP A 237 -26.52 20.36 -9.85
CA ASP A 237 -27.84 20.69 -9.40
C ASP A 237 -27.78 21.51 -8.11
N PHE A 238 -28.18 22.77 -8.17
CA PHE A 238 -28.34 23.66 -7.03
C PHE A 238 -29.84 23.82 -6.73
N GLU A 239 -30.17 24.30 -5.55
CA GLU A 239 -31.62 24.53 -5.18
C GLU A 239 -32.37 25.40 -6.17
N GLU A 240 -31.73 26.41 -6.78
CA GLU A 240 -32.40 27.41 -7.65
C GLU A 240 -32.11 27.21 -9.14
N TYR A 241 -31.07 26.47 -9.54
CA TYR A 241 -30.69 26.30 -10.95
C TYR A 241 -29.82 25.05 -11.17
N GLN A 242 -29.77 24.61 -12.41
CA GLN A 242 -29.03 23.47 -12.86
C GLN A 242 -28.05 23.85 -13.98
N ILE A 243 -26.86 23.28 -13.96
CA ILE A 243 -25.84 23.43 -14.99
C ILE A 243 -25.56 22.07 -15.59
N ASN A 244 -25.61 21.97 -16.92
CA ASN A 244 -25.26 20.75 -17.66
C ASN A 244 -24.18 21.05 -18.69
N GLY A 245 -23.25 20.13 -18.89
CA GLY A 245 -22.20 20.25 -19.88
C GLY A 245 -21.33 18.99 -20.01
N ASP A 246 -20.61 18.89 -21.12
CA ASP A 246 -19.62 17.82 -21.29
C ASP A 246 -18.41 18.00 -20.36
N SER A 247 -18.12 19.24 -19.99
CA SER A 247 -17.09 19.55 -18.99
C SER A 247 -17.47 20.81 -18.22
N ILE A 248 -17.30 20.77 -16.91
CA ILE A 248 -17.57 21.87 -16.00
C ILE A 248 -16.37 22.05 -15.09
N TYR A 249 -15.83 23.28 -15.05
CA TYR A 249 -14.84 23.69 -14.05
C TYR A 249 -15.56 24.44 -12.93
N PHE A 250 -15.30 24.03 -11.70
CA PHE A 250 -15.87 24.62 -10.51
C PHE A 250 -14.73 25.19 -9.64
N ASP A 251 -14.87 26.41 -9.17
CA ASP A 251 -13.91 27.11 -8.30
C ASP A 251 -14.72 27.98 -7.31
N ARG A 252 -14.44 27.81 -6.01
CA ARG A 252 -15.24 28.46 -4.95
C ARG A 252 -14.37 29.38 -4.09
#